data_428daf7a7ae49d855d164402e900fc78
#
_entry.id   428daf7a7ae49d855d164402e900fc78
#
_cell.length_a   1.000
_cell.length_b   1.000
_cell.length_c   1.000
_cell.angle_alpha   90.00
_cell.angle_beta   90.00
_cell.angle_gamma   90.00
#
_symmetry.space_group_name_H-M   'P 1'
#
loop_
_entity.id
_entity.type
_entity.pdbx_description
1 polymer ?
#
loop_
_entity_poly.entity_id
_entity_poly.type
_entity_poly.pdbx_seq_one_letter_code
_entity_poly.pdbx_strand_id
1 'polypeptide(L)'
;MTSEKDHNIYMLLRKLSMFLAVSLLVISFGLRAGAQTVMSRPKVGLALSGGGALGMAHIGVLKVMEEAGLRPDMISGVSMGSIIGGMYSVGYSPDSLYNILKSTDWNLTLSNNISENKVIFTEKYNFDNSVMSLPISSRKIRLPSGLINGQQIESMLSYYAWPAAYISEFSKLPIPFICLATDIRTIRIVDFTRGYLPDAMRASMAVPSIFTPVVMDTSVLIDGGLLRNIAIGELKDMGADIVIGSYTGFHPYSADELESMTGILKQIGFLNSVHDYNEQKKMADLIIEPYLKGFSSTVFTDVDSIVQRGYKAALPYKDYFTKLADSLDNIGPQPELNNLLGRDSYKISRIDITGNDVYSDAQIEGLLDIRPGDLIDKDMIKEKIELLYGRAWFEKVKYRLIPKNDSLILNIECVERPNTILYGSVHYDNTLGPGILLNLSSRNYLGTRNITELNSYISEFYRIRLKNTLFIDKNQKFGLSASLFSDNTMIPVITHREEMGRIHRRNISLGASLDKTIGLNNMMSLSVKYESL
;
A
#
# COMPACT_ATOMS: atom_id res chain seq x y z
N MET A 1 13.63 54.14 -82.15
CA MET A 1 13.59 52.67 -82.04
C MET A 1 13.77 52.18 -80.60
N THR A 2 13.65 53.03 -79.60
CA THR A 2 13.82 52.61 -78.13
C THR A 2 12.49 52.47 -77.40
N SER A 3 11.38 53.06 -77.86
CA SER A 3 10.09 53.05 -77.13
C SER A 3 9.28 51.72 -77.26
N GLU A 4 9.46 51.00 -78.35
CA GLU A 4 8.69 49.75 -78.59
C GLU A 4 9.25 48.50 -77.85
N LYS A 5 10.55 48.47 -77.60
CA LYS A 5 11.21 47.39 -76.84
C LYS A 5 10.86 47.47 -75.39
N ASP A 6 10.78 48.64 -74.79
CA ASP A 6 10.47 48.81 -73.36
C ASP A 6 9.00 48.46 -73.08
N HIS A 7 8.08 48.74 -74.04
CA HIS A 7 6.68 48.35 -73.86
C HIS A 7 6.46 46.83 -73.89
N ASN A 8 7.20 46.12 -74.74
CA ASN A 8 7.13 44.67 -74.84
C ASN A 8 7.74 43.99 -73.63
N ILE A 9 8.81 44.52 -73.04
CA ILE A 9 9.41 44.01 -71.81
C ILE A 9 8.44 44.21 -70.64
N TYR A 10 7.76 45.36 -70.55
CA TYR A 10 6.79 45.64 -69.49
C TYR A 10 5.56 44.71 -69.56
N MET A 11 5.06 44.42 -70.75
CA MET A 11 3.97 43.47 -71.00
C MET A 11 4.37 42.03 -70.64
N LEU A 12 5.61 41.65 -70.93
CA LEU A 12 6.14 40.32 -70.59
C LEU A 12 6.28 40.13 -69.06
N LEU A 13 6.84 41.12 -68.36
CA LEU A 13 6.97 41.13 -66.93
C LEU A 13 5.60 41.10 -66.20
N ARG A 14 4.62 41.83 -66.75
CA ARG A 14 3.24 41.82 -66.21
C ARG A 14 2.53 40.48 -66.45
N LYS A 15 2.75 39.78 -67.52
CA LYS A 15 2.25 38.43 -67.79
C LYS A 15 2.94 37.40 -66.86
N LEU A 16 4.24 37.54 -66.65
CA LEU A 16 5.01 36.65 -65.74
C LEU A 16 4.59 36.83 -64.28
N SER A 17 4.38 38.08 -63.84
CA SER A 17 3.90 38.36 -62.47
C SER A 17 2.47 37.84 -62.23
N MET A 18 1.61 37.93 -63.22
CA MET A 18 0.24 37.39 -63.13
C MET A 18 0.22 35.87 -63.12
N PHE A 19 1.10 35.24 -63.94
CA PHE A 19 1.27 33.79 -63.93
C PHE A 19 1.83 33.26 -62.56
N LEU A 20 2.81 33.97 -61.99
CA LEU A 20 3.35 33.66 -60.65
C LEU A 20 2.30 33.84 -59.55
N ALA A 21 1.47 34.92 -59.63
CA ALA A 21 0.40 35.15 -58.64
C ALA A 21 -0.70 34.09 -58.74
N VAL A 22 -1.09 33.66 -59.94
CA VAL A 22 -2.07 32.59 -60.15
C VAL A 22 -1.49 31.23 -59.68
N SER A 23 -0.22 30.96 -59.99
CA SER A 23 0.47 29.71 -59.47
C SER A 23 0.58 29.69 -57.99
N LEU A 24 0.91 30.80 -57.33
CA LEU A 24 0.92 30.92 -55.86
C LEU A 24 -0.48 30.75 -55.24
N LEU A 25 -1.52 31.26 -55.91
CA LEU A 25 -2.91 31.08 -55.48
C LEU A 25 -3.36 29.61 -55.59
N VAL A 26 -3.02 28.93 -56.67
CA VAL A 26 -3.33 27.51 -56.89
C VAL A 26 -2.56 26.64 -55.89
N ILE A 27 -1.29 26.94 -55.59
CA ILE A 27 -0.50 26.23 -54.57
C ILE A 27 -1.08 26.48 -53.17
N SER A 28 -1.52 27.71 -52.85
CA SER A 28 -2.14 28.01 -51.56
C SER A 28 -3.52 27.35 -51.37
N PHE A 29 -4.29 27.18 -52.41
CA PHE A 29 -5.55 26.42 -52.39
C PHE A 29 -5.32 24.91 -52.33
N GLY A 30 -4.30 24.39 -53.05
CA GLY A 30 -3.91 22.97 -52.99
C GLY A 30 -3.38 22.56 -51.63
N LEU A 31 -2.64 23.42 -50.91
CA LEU A 31 -2.15 23.17 -49.55
C LEU A 31 -3.27 23.24 -48.47
N ARG A 32 -4.37 23.96 -48.73
CA ARG A 32 -5.53 23.97 -47.83
C ARG A 32 -6.50 22.79 -48.03
N ALA A 33 -6.52 22.17 -49.22
CA ALA A 33 -7.39 21.03 -49.49
C ALA A 33 -6.84 19.67 -48.96
N GLY A 34 -5.61 19.64 -48.44
CA GLY A 34 -4.95 18.43 -47.95
C GLY A 34 -4.90 18.26 -46.42
N ALA A 35 -5.37 19.25 -45.67
CA ALA A 35 -5.54 19.08 -44.23
C ALA A 35 -6.89 18.40 -43.94
N GLN A 36 -7.05 17.14 -44.34
CA GLN A 36 -7.98 16.26 -43.63
C GLN A 36 -7.50 16.23 -42.19
N THR A 37 -8.24 16.88 -41.30
CA THR A 37 -8.16 16.61 -39.88
C THR A 37 -8.45 15.12 -39.75
N VAL A 38 -7.40 14.30 -39.61
CA VAL A 38 -7.54 12.92 -39.14
C VAL A 38 -8.22 13.07 -37.79
N MET A 39 -9.51 12.78 -37.71
CA MET A 39 -10.23 12.76 -36.44
C MET A 39 -9.51 11.72 -35.60
N SER A 40 -8.77 12.17 -34.58
CA SER A 40 -8.17 11.25 -33.63
C SER A 40 -9.31 10.54 -32.90
N ARG A 41 -9.16 9.23 -32.69
CA ARG A 41 -10.09 8.45 -31.92
C ARG A 41 -10.28 9.10 -30.53
N PRO A 42 -11.51 9.39 -30.10
CA PRO A 42 -11.79 9.91 -28.77
C PRO A 42 -11.25 8.95 -27.69
N LYS A 43 -10.66 9.51 -26.64
CA LYS A 43 -10.07 8.75 -25.54
C LYS A 43 -11.05 8.58 -24.39
N VAL A 44 -11.17 7.36 -23.90
CA VAL A 44 -12.01 7.01 -22.75
C VAL A 44 -11.18 6.99 -21.48
N GLY A 45 -11.53 7.84 -20.51
CA GLY A 45 -10.99 7.84 -19.17
C GLY A 45 -11.90 7.08 -18.20
N LEU A 46 -11.31 6.30 -17.30
CA LEU A 46 -12.02 5.61 -16.20
C LEU A 46 -11.54 6.13 -14.86
N ALA A 47 -12.44 6.76 -14.10
CA ALA A 47 -12.18 7.23 -12.75
C ALA A 47 -12.69 6.24 -11.70
N LEU A 48 -11.80 5.76 -10.82
CA LEU A 48 -12.10 4.80 -9.75
C LEU A 48 -11.93 5.48 -8.38
N SER A 49 -13.03 5.58 -7.64
CA SER A 49 -13.03 6.26 -6.33
C SER A 49 -12.40 5.41 -5.23
N GLY A 50 -12.10 6.05 -4.09
CA GLY A 50 -11.88 5.36 -2.84
C GLY A 50 -13.17 4.77 -2.26
N GLY A 51 -12.98 3.87 -1.28
CA GLY A 51 -14.10 3.21 -0.61
C GLY A 51 -13.68 2.10 0.37
N GLY A 52 -12.38 1.93 0.61
CA GLY A 52 -11.87 0.79 1.36
C GLY A 52 -12.31 -0.53 0.72
N ALA A 53 -12.81 -1.50 1.50
CA ALA A 53 -13.30 -2.77 0.97
C ALA A 53 -14.40 -2.60 -0.10
N LEU A 54 -15.22 -1.55 0.00
CA LEU A 54 -16.30 -1.29 -0.96
C LEU A 54 -15.76 -1.03 -2.38
N GLY A 55 -14.51 -0.50 -2.48
CA GLY A 55 -13.86 -0.27 -3.77
C GLY A 55 -13.59 -1.55 -4.58
N MET A 56 -13.67 -2.74 -3.99
CA MET A 56 -13.62 -4.01 -4.73
C MET A 56 -14.73 -4.11 -5.79
N ALA A 57 -15.80 -3.34 -5.65
CA ALA A 57 -16.88 -3.27 -6.65
C ALA A 57 -16.39 -2.76 -8.01
N HIS A 58 -15.30 -1.99 -8.07
CA HIS A 58 -14.70 -1.54 -9.32
C HIS A 58 -14.32 -2.70 -10.25
N ILE A 59 -13.94 -3.85 -9.68
CA ILE A 59 -13.63 -5.06 -10.46
C ILE A 59 -14.85 -5.53 -11.25
N GLY A 60 -16.03 -5.50 -10.62
CA GLY A 60 -17.28 -5.84 -11.31
C GLY A 60 -17.62 -4.88 -12.46
N VAL A 61 -17.34 -3.59 -12.26
CA VAL A 61 -17.53 -2.57 -13.32
C VAL A 61 -16.57 -2.82 -14.47
N LEU A 62 -15.27 -3.00 -14.20
CA LEU A 62 -14.25 -3.33 -15.19
C LEU A 62 -14.62 -4.59 -15.99
N LYS A 63 -15.15 -5.61 -15.33
CA LYS A 63 -15.57 -6.86 -15.98
C LYS A 63 -16.68 -6.62 -17.02
N VAL A 64 -17.69 -5.83 -16.70
CA VAL A 64 -18.77 -5.51 -17.65
C VAL A 64 -18.24 -4.67 -18.82
N MET A 65 -17.32 -3.74 -18.57
CA MET A 65 -16.68 -2.95 -19.63
C MET A 65 -15.88 -3.85 -20.58
N GLU A 66 -15.03 -4.76 -20.08
CA GLU A 66 -14.30 -5.72 -20.93
C GLU A 66 -15.22 -6.67 -21.69
N GLU A 67 -16.27 -7.21 -21.05
CA GLU A 67 -17.27 -8.05 -21.72
C GLU A 67 -18.01 -7.31 -22.85
N ALA A 68 -18.11 -5.99 -22.76
CA ALA A 68 -18.67 -5.13 -23.80
C ALA A 68 -17.65 -4.68 -24.87
N GLY A 69 -16.38 -5.13 -24.77
CA GLY A 69 -15.30 -4.72 -25.65
C GLY A 69 -14.74 -3.31 -25.37
N LEU A 70 -15.19 -2.65 -24.30
CA LEU A 70 -14.74 -1.30 -23.96
C LEU A 70 -13.58 -1.35 -22.96
N ARG A 71 -12.40 -0.90 -23.39
CA ARG A 71 -11.23 -0.72 -22.54
C ARG A 71 -10.93 0.79 -22.38
N PRO A 72 -10.66 1.29 -21.17
CA PRO A 72 -10.25 2.67 -20.98
C PRO A 72 -8.86 2.95 -21.60
N ASP A 73 -8.66 4.15 -22.12
CA ASP A 73 -7.38 4.64 -22.65
C ASP A 73 -6.51 5.23 -21.54
N MET A 74 -7.09 5.59 -20.40
CA MET A 74 -6.41 6.10 -19.21
C MET A 74 -7.26 5.90 -17.96
N ILE A 75 -6.60 5.79 -16.80
CA ILE A 75 -7.27 5.52 -15.52
C ILE A 75 -6.79 6.51 -14.45
N SER A 76 -7.74 7.00 -13.66
CA SER A 76 -7.45 7.66 -12.40
C SER A 76 -7.97 6.85 -11.23
N GLY A 77 -7.23 6.84 -10.11
CA GLY A 77 -7.60 6.07 -8.93
C GLY A 77 -7.35 6.80 -7.63
N VAL A 78 -8.22 6.56 -6.64
CA VAL A 78 -8.07 7.08 -5.28
C VAL A 78 -8.24 5.93 -4.29
N SER A 79 -7.38 5.83 -3.27
CA SER A 79 -7.46 4.80 -2.24
C SER A 79 -7.57 3.39 -2.85
N MET A 80 -8.61 2.60 -2.55
CA MET A 80 -8.83 1.29 -3.18
C MET A 80 -8.91 1.40 -4.71
N GLY A 81 -9.50 2.46 -5.25
CA GLY A 81 -9.50 2.71 -6.69
C GLY A 81 -8.10 2.89 -7.28
N SER A 82 -7.13 3.39 -6.50
CA SER A 82 -5.73 3.46 -6.93
C SER A 82 -5.08 2.08 -7.00
N ILE A 83 -5.44 1.16 -6.10
CA ILE A 83 -4.95 -0.22 -6.10
C ILE A 83 -5.51 -0.99 -7.30
N ILE A 84 -6.84 -0.98 -7.47
CA ILE A 84 -7.51 -1.68 -8.57
C ILE A 84 -7.09 -1.08 -9.91
N GLY A 85 -7.15 0.26 -10.05
CA GLY A 85 -6.78 0.97 -11.27
C GLY A 85 -5.30 0.83 -11.61
N GLY A 86 -4.40 0.95 -10.63
CA GLY A 86 -2.97 0.78 -10.81
C GLY A 86 -2.60 -0.62 -11.27
N MET A 87 -3.15 -1.66 -10.64
CA MET A 87 -2.93 -3.05 -11.04
C MET A 87 -3.52 -3.35 -12.42
N TYR A 88 -4.73 -2.85 -12.72
CA TYR A 88 -5.33 -2.98 -14.05
C TYR A 88 -4.49 -2.26 -15.11
N SER A 89 -3.93 -1.10 -14.77
CA SER A 89 -3.03 -0.34 -15.65
C SER A 89 -1.70 -1.08 -15.93
N VAL A 90 -1.24 -1.95 -15.03
CA VAL A 90 -0.09 -2.85 -15.24
C VAL A 90 -0.43 -3.98 -16.20
N GLY A 91 -1.72 -4.36 -16.32
CA GLY A 91 -2.21 -5.39 -17.24
C GLY A 91 -2.96 -6.55 -16.58
N TYR A 92 -3.26 -6.49 -15.29
CA TYR A 92 -4.09 -7.52 -14.64
C TYR A 92 -5.53 -7.44 -15.13
N SER A 93 -6.10 -8.56 -15.55
CA SER A 93 -7.52 -8.62 -15.91
C SER A 93 -8.42 -8.52 -14.66
N PRO A 94 -9.71 -8.15 -14.83
CA PRO A 94 -10.67 -8.14 -13.72
C PRO A 94 -10.76 -9.48 -12.99
N ASP A 95 -10.68 -10.61 -13.71
CA ASP A 95 -10.70 -11.93 -13.09
C ASP A 95 -9.41 -12.21 -12.30
N SER A 96 -8.27 -11.75 -12.77
CA SER A 96 -7.00 -11.82 -12.02
C SER A 96 -7.07 -10.99 -10.75
N LEU A 97 -7.57 -9.76 -10.82
CA LEU A 97 -7.76 -8.88 -9.66
C LEU A 97 -8.71 -9.49 -8.63
N TYR A 98 -9.82 -10.05 -9.08
CA TYR A 98 -10.76 -10.77 -8.21
C TYR A 98 -10.08 -11.92 -7.47
N ASN A 99 -9.33 -12.78 -8.18
CA ASN A 99 -8.63 -13.92 -7.59
C ASN A 99 -7.55 -13.46 -6.58
N ILE A 100 -6.81 -12.41 -6.88
CA ILE A 100 -5.82 -11.80 -5.97
C ILE A 100 -6.50 -11.37 -4.68
N LEU A 101 -7.57 -10.57 -4.76
CA LEU A 101 -8.25 -10.05 -3.57
C LEU A 101 -8.91 -11.17 -2.76
N LYS A 102 -9.47 -12.18 -3.43
CA LYS A 102 -10.10 -13.32 -2.79
C LYS A 102 -9.11 -14.23 -2.06
N SER A 103 -7.91 -14.40 -2.60
CA SER A 103 -6.85 -15.23 -2.01
C SER A 103 -6.00 -14.49 -0.97
N THR A 104 -6.15 -13.18 -0.85
CA THR A 104 -5.38 -12.36 0.11
C THR A 104 -5.85 -12.63 1.54
N ASP A 105 -4.91 -12.95 2.42
CA ASP A 105 -5.15 -12.94 3.87
C ASP A 105 -5.22 -11.48 4.35
N TRP A 106 -6.42 -10.93 4.38
CA TRP A 106 -6.66 -9.55 4.77
C TRP A 106 -6.36 -9.29 6.24
N ASN A 107 -6.51 -10.29 7.13
CA ASN A 107 -6.17 -10.14 8.55
C ASN A 107 -4.67 -9.92 8.73
N LEU A 108 -3.86 -10.66 8.00
CA LEU A 108 -2.41 -10.46 7.99
C LEU A 108 -2.03 -9.18 7.24
N THR A 109 -2.59 -8.94 6.05
CA THR A 109 -2.23 -7.81 5.17
C THR A 109 -2.55 -6.46 5.81
N LEU A 110 -3.64 -6.38 6.58
CA LEU A 110 -4.07 -5.19 7.32
C LEU A 110 -3.64 -5.23 8.79
N SER A 111 -2.47 -5.78 9.06
CA SER A 111 -1.89 -5.81 10.40
C SER A 111 -0.41 -5.41 10.38
N ASN A 112 0.18 -5.30 11.56
CA ASN A 112 1.64 -5.14 11.73
C ASN A 112 2.33 -6.50 11.91
N ASN A 113 1.58 -7.59 11.80
CA ASN A 113 2.06 -8.92 12.04
C ASN A 113 2.71 -9.53 10.78
N ILE A 114 3.40 -10.62 10.98
CA ILE A 114 4.00 -11.46 9.96
C ILE A 114 3.70 -12.91 10.35
N SER A 115 3.74 -13.83 9.41
CA SER A 115 3.56 -15.24 9.72
C SER A 115 4.54 -15.70 10.82
N GLU A 116 4.03 -16.40 11.83
CA GLU A 116 4.79 -16.80 13.03
C GLU A 116 6.08 -17.55 12.70
N ASN A 117 6.08 -18.35 11.64
CA ASN A 117 7.25 -19.09 11.16
C ASN A 117 8.39 -18.21 10.63
N LYS A 118 8.13 -16.92 10.38
CA LYS A 118 9.12 -15.91 9.94
C LYS A 118 9.67 -15.09 11.10
N VAL A 119 9.07 -15.19 12.30
CA VAL A 119 9.50 -14.45 13.50
C VAL A 119 10.63 -15.22 14.18
N ILE A 120 11.70 -14.52 14.57
CA ILE A 120 12.77 -15.14 15.36
C ILE A 120 12.26 -15.58 16.72
N PHE A 121 12.71 -16.74 17.20
CA PHE A 121 12.23 -17.38 18.43
C PHE A 121 12.21 -16.44 19.65
N THR A 122 13.23 -15.62 19.79
CA THR A 122 13.36 -14.68 20.93
C THR A 122 12.27 -13.60 20.98
N GLU A 123 11.61 -13.32 19.86
CA GLU A 123 10.58 -12.29 19.75
C GLU A 123 9.15 -12.86 19.76
N LYS A 124 8.98 -14.18 19.62
CA LYS A 124 7.66 -14.81 19.53
C LYS A 124 6.78 -14.53 20.73
N TYR A 125 7.37 -14.51 21.94
CA TYR A 125 6.61 -14.25 23.15
C TYR A 125 5.91 -12.89 23.14
N ASN A 126 6.60 -11.84 22.69
CA ASN A 126 6.03 -10.49 22.62
C ASN A 126 5.04 -10.34 21.47
N PHE A 127 5.26 -11.10 20.41
CA PHE A 127 4.45 -11.08 19.20
C PHE A 127 3.03 -11.63 19.45
N ASP A 128 2.91 -12.74 20.19
CA ASP A 128 1.63 -13.43 20.39
C ASP A 128 0.82 -12.87 21.57
N ASN A 129 1.45 -12.22 22.54
CA ASN A 129 0.82 -11.86 23.81
C ASN A 129 0.45 -10.38 23.95
N SER A 130 0.71 -9.53 22.95
CA SER A 130 0.43 -8.11 23.05
C SER A 130 -0.63 -7.63 22.07
N VAL A 131 -1.64 -6.91 22.60
CA VAL A 131 -2.67 -6.25 21.78
C VAL A 131 -2.25 -4.84 21.41
N MET A 132 -1.46 -4.19 22.25
CA MET A 132 -1.03 -2.81 22.07
C MET A 132 0.47 -2.68 22.32
N SER A 133 1.16 -1.93 21.44
CA SER A 133 2.56 -1.58 21.59
C SER A 133 2.73 -0.06 21.58
N LEU A 134 3.37 0.47 22.63
CA LEU A 134 3.61 1.90 22.79
C LEU A 134 5.13 2.15 22.83
N PRO A 135 5.69 2.76 21.78
CA PRO A 135 7.10 3.13 21.78
C PRO A 135 7.39 4.22 22.81
N ILE A 136 8.51 4.07 23.51
CA ILE A 136 9.04 5.06 24.45
C ILE A 136 10.30 5.68 23.83
N SER A 137 10.23 6.97 23.54
CA SER A 137 11.37 7.74 23.03
C SER A 137 11.55 9.00 23.85
N SER A 138 12.80 9.31 24.22
CA SER A 138 13.14 10.48 25.06
C SER A 138 12.33 10.50 26.39
N ARG A 139 12.12 9.34 26.99
CA ARG A 139 11.33 9.13 28.24
C ARG A 139 9.84 9.53 28.12
N LYS A 140 9.31 9.62 26.92
CA LYS A 140 7.89 9.89 26.67
C LYS A 140 7.28 8.75 25.87
N ILE A 141 6.07 8.34 26.24
CA ILE A 141 5.26 7.43 25.43
C ILE A 141 4.82 8.21 24.19
N ARG A 142 5.05 7.65 23.01
CA ARG A 142 4.58 8.18 21.74
C ARG A 142 3.37 7.39 21.29
N LEU A 143 2.27 8.08 21.04
CA LEU A 143 1.15 7.47 20.35
C LEU A 143 1.50 7.34 18.87
N PRO A 144 1.23 6.19 18.26
CA PRO A 144 1.45 6.01 16.84
C PRO A 144 0.52 6.93 16.03
N SER A 145 0.98 7.37 14.87
CA SER A 145 0.18 8.19 13.93
C SER A 145 -0.89 7.39 13.20
N GLY A 146 -0.86 6.06 13.29
CA GLY A 146 -1.81 5.11 12.75
C GLY A 146 -1.64 3.76 13.42
N LEU A 147 -2.70 2.95 13.43
CA LEU A 147 -2.68 1.61 14.04
C LEU A 147 -1.83 0.62 13.23
N ILE A 148 -1.79 0.78 11.92
CA ILE A 148 -1.12 -0.11 10.97
C ILE A 148 0.02 0.65 10.29
N ASN A 149 1.26 0.16 10.43
CA ASN A 149 2.43 0.77 9.79
C ASN A 149 2.48 0.56 8.27
N GLY A 150 1.73 -0.45 7.77
CA GLY A 150 1.58 -0.74 6.36
C GLY A 150 2.62 -1.69 5.78
N GLN A 151 3.44 -2.38 6.60
CA GLN A 151 4.46 -3.32 6.13
C GLN A 151 3.92 -4.35 5.15
N GLN A 152 2.82 -5.01 5.51
CA GLN A 152 2.28 -6.12 4.71
C GLN A 152 1.59 -5.63 3.43
N ILE A 153 0.84 -4.54 3.52
CA ILE A 153 0.17 -3.98 2.35
C ILE A 153 1.19 -3.42 1.33
N GLU A 154 2.28 -2.78 1.78
CA GLU A 154 3.35 -2.32 0.90
C GLU A 154 4.06 -3.49 0.23
N SER A 155 4.32 -4.57 0.96
CA SER A 155 4.88 -5.80 0.41
C SER A 155 3.97 -6.39 -0.68
N MET A 156 2.65 -6.42 -0.44
CA MET A 156 1.65 -6.88 -1.40
C MET A 156 1.62 -5.98 -2.65
N LEU A 157 1.58 -4.67 -2.48
CA LEU A 157 1.58 -3.72 -3.60
C LEU A 157 2.85 -3.85 -4.44
N SER A 158 4.02 -3.97 -3.80
CA SER A 158 5.31 -4.16 -4.50
C SER A 158 5.38 -5.50 -5.22
N TYR A 159 4.80 -6.55 -4.65
CA TYR A 159 4.72 -7.88 -5.25
C TYR A 159 3.90 -7.88 -6.55
N TYR A 160 2.72 -7.25 -6.54
CA TYR A 160 1.85 -7.23 -7.72
C TYR A 160 2.23 -6.14 -8.73
N ALA A 161 2.86 -5.05 -8.32
CA ALA A 161 3.42 -4.07 -9.24
C ALA A 161 4.78 -4.48 -9.84
N TRP A 162 5.32 -5.66 -9.46
CA TRP A 162 6.60 -6.18 -9.94
C TRP A 162 6.80 -6.09 -11.46
N PRO A 163 5.82 -6.45 -12.31
CA PRO A 163 6.00 -6.37 -13.76
C PRO A 163 6.31 -4.96 -14.29
N ALA A 164 5.88 -3.93 -13.55
CA ALA A 164 6.08 -2.52 -13.90
C ALA A 164 7.35 -1.90 -13.29
N ALA A 165 8.27 -2.68 -12.73
CA ALA A 165 9.46 -2.18 -11.99
C ALA A 165 10.37 -1.23 -12.81
N TYR A 166 10.40 -1.36 -14.14
CA TYR A 166 11.14 -0.45 -15.04
C TYR A 166 10.39 0.83 -15.40
N ILE A 167 9.12 0.96 -14.98
CA ILE A 167 8.27 2.09 -15.39
C ILE A 167 8.20 3.09 -14.24
N SER A 168 8.87 4.21 -14.40
CA SER A 168 8.83 5.32 -13.45
C SER A 168 7.83 6.43 -13.83
N GLU A 169 7.41 6.52 -15.09
CA GLU A 169 6.40 7.44 -15.58
C GLU A 169 5.10 6.67 -15.81
N PHE A 170 4.04 6.99 -15.09
CA PHE A 170 2.79 6.21 -15.16
C PHE A 170 2.04 6.38 -16.46
N SER A 171 2.38 7.42 -17.26
CA SER A 171 1.91 7.55 -18.64
C SER A 171 2.46 6.47 -19.59
N LYS A 172 3.51 5.74 -19.18
CA LYS A 172 4.14 4.64 -19.94
C LYS A 172 3.67 3.24 -19.49
N LEU A 173 2.78 3.16 -18.52
CA LEU A 173 2.08 1.91 -18.21
C LEU A 173 1.25 1.46 -19.42
N PRO A 174 0.94 0.17 -19.56
CA PRO A 174 0.06 -0.33 -20.62
C PRO A 174 -1.22 0.50 -20.77
N ILE A 175 -1.83 0.91 -19.66
CA ILE A 175 -2.86 1.94 -19.63
C ILE A 175 -2.32 3.10 -18.78
N PRO A 176 -2.18 4.32 -19.31
CA PRO A 176 -1.78 5.52 -18.58
C PRO A 176 -2.57 5.69 -17.29
N PHE A 177 -1.86 6.01 -16.20
CA PHE A 177 -2.43 6.01 -14.86
C PHE A 177 -2.06 7.26 -14.07
N ILE A 178 -2.98 7.72 -13.22
CA ILE A 178 -2.76 8.74 -12.20
C ILE A 178 -3.46 8.32 -10.91
N CYS A 179 -2.84 8.55 -9.76
CA CYS A 179 -3.52 8.40 -8.47
C CYS A 179 -3.25 9.59 -7.56
N LEU A 180 -4.18 9.80 -6.62
CA LEU A 180 -4.19 10.98 -5.77
C LEU A 180 -3.91 10.63 -4.33
N ALA A 181 -3.15 11.51 -3.65
CA ALA A 181 -3.06 11.55 -2.20
C ALA A 181 -3.34 12.97 -1.70
N THR A 182 -3.49 13.13 -0.39
CA THR A 182 -3.63 14.42 0.28
C THR A 182 -2.36 14.72 1.08
N ASP A 183 -1.68 15.83 0.81
CA ASP A 183 -0.64 16.34 1.71
C ASP A 183 -1.30 17.11 2.86
N ILE A 184 -1.26 16.54 4.08
CA ILE A 184 -1.90 17.12 5.26
C ILE A 184 -1.19 18.38 5.75
N ARG A 185 0.09 18.60 5.39
CA ARG A 185 0.84 19.81 5.77
C ARG A 185 0.38 21.02 4.99
N THR A 186 0.09 20.85 3.71
CA THR A 186 -0.30 21.94 2.80
C THR A 186 -1.80 21.97 2.53
N ILE A 187 -2.52 20.90 2.93
CA ILE A 187 -3.96 20.67 2.68
C ILE A 187 -4.23 20.74 1.16
N ARG A 188 -3.40 20.05 0.38
CA ARG A 188 -3.50 20.01 -1.07
C ARG A 188 -3.54 18.57 -1.58
N ILE A 189 -4.17 18.41 -2.72
CA ILE A 189 -4.10 17.17 -3.50
C ILE A 189 -2.70 17.06 -4.08
N VAL A 190 -2.18 15.85 -4.09
CA VAL A 190 -0.91 15.47 -4.74
C VAL A 190 -1.21 14.44 -5.79
N ASP A 191 -0.89 14.77 -7.03
CA ASP A 191 -1.08 13.94 -8.20
C ASP A 191 0.18 13.09 -8.44
N PHE A 192 0.03 11.78 -8.36
CA PHE A 192 1.08 10.84 -8.70
C PHE A 192 0.97 10.41 -10.15
N THR A 193 1.87 10.94 -10.98
CA THR A 193 2.03 10.59 -12.39
C THR A 193 3.35 9.88 -12.68
N ARG A 194 4.21 9.76 -11.68
CA ARG A 194 5.55 9.16 -11.75
C ARG A 194 6.05 8.71 -10.39
N GLY A 195 7.13 7.95 -10.40
CA GLY A 195 7.79 7.41 -9.21
C GLY A 195 7.69 5.88 -9.13
N TYR A 196 7.76 5.33 -7.93
CA TYR A 196 7.54 3.91 -7.70
C TYR A 196 6.04 3.68 -7.47
N LEU A 197 5.39 2.92 -8.34
CA LEU A 197 3.93 2.74 -8.34
C LEU A 197 3.36 2.25 -7.00
N PRO A 198 3.99 1.28 -6.30
CA PRO A 198 3.53 0.87 -4.97
C PRO A 198 3.51 1.99 -3.93
N ASP A 199 4.51 2.89 -3.96
CA ASP A 199 4.57 4.02 -3.03
C ASP A 199 3.42 5.00 -3.28
N ALA A 200 3.09 5.27 -4.54
CA ALA A 200 1.97 6.13 -4.92
C ALA A 200 0.62 5.55 -4.48
N MET A 201 0.39 4.25 -4.75
CA MET A 201 -0.80 3.54 -4.28
C MET A 201 -0.88 3.52 -2.75
N ARG A 202 0.26 3.29 -2.06
CA ARG A 202 0.32 3.27 -0.59
C ARG A 202 0.01 4.65 0.02
N ALA A 203 0.49 5.72 -0.59
CA ALA A 203 0.15 7.08 -0.17
C ALA A 203 -1.34 7.37 -0.36
N SER A 204 -1.88 6.99 -1.52
CA SER A 204 -3.29 7.18 -1.87
C SER A 204 -4.27 6.48 -0.93
N MET A 205 -3.85 5.35 -0.31
CA MET A 205 -4.69 4.55 0.59
C MET A 205 -4.40 4.78 2.09
N ALA A 206 -3.59 5.76 2.45
CA ALA A 206 -3.18 6.01 3.83
C ALA A 206 -4.30 6.66 4.66
N VAL A 207 -5.39 5.94 4.92
CA VAL A 207 -6.53 6.41 5.72
C VAL A 207 -6.06 6.78 7.13
N PRO A 208 -6.26 8.06 7.57
CA PRO A 208 -5.86 8.51 8.91
C PRO A 208 -6.42 7.64 10.01
N SER A 209 -5.68 7.50 11.10
CA SER A 209 -5.95 6.65 12.26
C SER A 209 -5.86 5.14 11.98
N ILE A 210 -6.10 4.66 10.77
CA ILE A 210 -5.92 3.26 10.38
C ILE A 210 -4.47 3.03 9.98
N PHE A 211 -4.00 3.74 8.96
CA PHE A 211 -2.63 3.61 8.48
C PHE A 211 -1.75 4.80 8.90
N THR A 212 -0.47 4.51 9.12
CA THR A 212 0.51 5.59 9.27
C THR A 212 0.60 6.40 7.97
N PRO A 213 0.68 7.73 8.04
CA PRO A 213 0.95 8.58 6.88
C PRO A 213 2.24 8.17 6.16
N VAL A 214 2.29 8.44 4.87
CA VAL A 214 3.49 8.22 4.07
C VAL A 214 4.27 9.53 3.97
N VAL A 215 5.50 9.53 4.44
CA VAL A 215 6.38 10.70 4.35
C VAL A 215 7.23 10.57 3.10
N MET A 216 7.13 11.56 2.21
CA MET A 216 7.95 11.68 1.00
C MET A 216 8.53 13.09 0.93
N ASP A 217 9.85 13.19 0.94
CA ASP A 217 10.57 14.47 1.02
C ASP A 217 10.04 15.35 2.17
N THR A 218 9.35 16.42 1.87
CA THR A 218 8.77 17.34 2.85
C THR A 218 7.26 17.13 3.05
N SER A 219 6.62 16.27 2.27
CA SER A 219 5.18 16.02 2.31
C SER A 219 4.82 14.91 3.30
N VAL A 220 3.68 15.07 3.96
CA VAL A 220 3.07 14.06 4.83
C VAL A 220 1.74 13.66 4.19
N LEU A 221 1.75 12.50 3.53
CA LEU A 221 0.70 12.05 2.65
C LEU A 221 -0.27 11.11 3.36
N ILE A 222 -1.54 11.37 3.15
CA ILE A 222 -2.67 10.59 3.63
C ILE A 222 -3.62 10.30 2.47
N ASP A 223 -4.66 9.51 2.70
CA ASP A 223 -5.63 9.10 1.70
C ASP A 223 -6.18 10.30 0.91
N GLY A 224 -6.17 10.17 -0.43
CA GLY A 224 -6.66 11.20 -1.34
C GLY A 224 -8.15 11.48 -1.17
N GLY A 225 -8.92 10.47 -0.78
CA GLY A 225 -10.36 10.53 -0.62
C GLY A 225 -10.86 11.53 0.43
N LEU A 226 -9.99 12.08 1.27
CA LEU A 226 -10.36 13.12 2.21
C LEU A 226 -10.64 14.49 1.55
N LEU A 227 -9.92 14.79 0.46
CA LEU A 227 -10.14 16.03 -0.30
C LEU A 227 -10.84 15.75 -1.63
N ARG A 228 -10.41 14.73 -2.36
CA ARG A 228 -10.96 14.32 -3.68
C ARG A 228 -11.05 12.81 -3.77
N ASN A 229 -12.26 12.29 -3.70
CA ASN A 229 -12.47 10.85 -3.67
C ASN A 229 -12.66 10.21 -5.05
N ILE A 230 -12.81 11.02 -6.11
CA ILE A 230 -12.82 10.57 -7.50
C ILE A 230 -12.15 11.63 -8.37
N ALA A 231 -11.23 11.21 -9.23
CA ALA A 231 -10.34 12.10 -9.97
C ALA A 231 -10.79 12.19 -11.45
N ILE A 232 -11.89 12.90 -11.71
CA ILE A 232 -12.46 13.08 -13.06
C ILE A 232 -11.76 14.23 -13.78
N GLY A 233 -11.52 15.34 -13.08
CA GLY A 233 -10.82 16.51 -13.63
C GLY A 233 -9.43 16.15 -14.14
N GLU A 234 -8.69 15.34 -13.40
CA GLU A 234 -7.36 14.86 -13.75
C GLU A 234 -7.37 14.05 -15.07
N LEU A 235 -8.41 13.25 -15.31
CA LEU A 235 -8.56 12.55 -16.59
C LEU A 235 -8.83 13.50 -17.75
N LYS A 236 -9.64 14.54 -17.55
CA LYS A 236 -9.84 15.59 -18.56
C LYS A 236 -8.54 16.32 -18.86
N ASP A 237 -7.73 16.61 -17.81
CA ASP A 237 -6.40 17.24 -17.97
C ASP A 237 -5.40 16.30 -18.69
N MET A 238 -5.53 14.97 -18.53
CA MET A 238 -4.78 13.97 -19.29
C MET A 238 -5.27 13.83 -20.74
N GLY A 239 -6.37 14.49 -21.10
CA GLY A 239 -6.93 14.49 -22.44
C GLY A 239 -7.98 13.41 -22.70
N ALA A 240 -8.74 12.99 -21.69
CA ALA A 240 -9.91 12.16 -21.87
C ALA A 240 -11.06 12.96 -22.49
N ASP A 241 -11.59 12.47 -23.61
CA ASP A 241 -12.76 13.05 -24.28
C ASP A 241 -14.05 12.58 -23.59
N ILE A 242 -14.10 11.31 -23.21
CA ILE A 242 -15.23 10.65 -22.54
C ILE A 242 -14.74 10.14 -21.18
N VAL A 243 -15.42 10.48 -20.08
CA VAL A 243 -15.06 10.02 -18.75
C VAL A 243 -16.18 9.21 -18.10
N ILE A 244 -15.86 7.97 -17.75
CA ILE A 244 -16.72 7.06 -16.98
C ILE A 244 -16.17 7.01 -15.56
N GLY A 245 -17.03 7.28 -14.56
CA GLY A 245 -16.70 7.17 -13.15
C GLY A 245 -17.33 5.94 -12.52
N SER A 246 -16.59 5.26 -11.65
CA SER A 246 -17.12 4.25 -10.73
C SER A 246 -16.94 4.76 -9.31
N TYR A 247 -18.04 5.04 -8.62
CA TYR A 247 -18.04 5.65 -7.30
C TYR A 247 -18.53 4.69 -6.21
N THR A 248 -17.65 4.38 -5.27
CA THR A 248 -17.91 3.53 -4.09
C THR A 248 -17.63 4.28 -2.78
N GLY A 249 -17.50 5.61 -2.88
CA GLY A 249 -17.12 6.48 -1.78
C GLY A 249 -18.24 6.72 -0.79
N PHE A 250 -17.97 7.63 0.13
CA PHE A 250 -18.87 8.00 1.20
C PHE A 250 -20.08 8.79 0.66
N HIS A 251 -21.26 8.39 1.11
CA HIS A 251 -22.50 9.16 0.95
C HIS A 251 -22.89 9.79 2.28
N PRO A 252 -23.49 11.00 2.28
CA PRO A 252 -23.94 11.64 3.51
C PRO A 252 -24.86 10.73 4.31
N TYR A 253 -24.65 10.69 5.60
CA TYR A 253 -25.47 9.92 6.54
C TYR A 253 -26.87 10.49 6.68
N SER A 254 -27.83 9.61 6.92
CA SER A 254 -29.20 9.97 7.34
C SER A 254 -29.19 10.56 8.77
N ALA A 255 -30.30 11.21 9.17
CA ALA A 255 -30.42 11.78 10.51
C ALA A 255 -30.17 10.74 11.61
N ASP A 256 -30.70 9.51 11.45
CA ASP A 256 -30.55 8.41 12.42
C ASP A 256 -29.08 7.97 12.56
N GLU A 257 -28.31 7.97 11.47
CA GLU A 257 -26.87 7.62 11.50
C GLU A 257 -26.02 8.72 12.16
N LEU A 258 -26.51 9.95 12.20
CA LEU A 258 -25.89 11.12 12.85
C LEU A 258 -26.21 11.24 14.34
N GLU A 259 -27.02 10.36 14.93
CA GLU A 259 -27.24 10.30 16.38
C GLU A 259 -26.00 9.81 17.15
N SER A 260 -25.03 9.18 16.47
CA SER A 260 -23.80 8.70 17.09
C SER A 260 -22.64 9.69 16.91
N MET A 261 -21.81 9.84 17.96
CA MET A 261 -20.58 10.64 17.88
C MET A 261 -19.65 10.15 16.74
N THR A 262 -19.57 8.85 16.53
CA THR A 262 -18.76 8.26 15.45
C THR A 262 -19.32 8.59 14.07
N GLY A 263 -20.65 8.64 13.90
CA GLY A 263 -21.32 9.08 12.67
C GLY A 263 -21.00 10.53 12.37
N ILE A 264 -21.14 11.41 13.36
CA ILE A 264 -20.83 12.84 13.23
C ILE A 264 -19.36 13.05 12.83
N LEU A 265 -18.41 12.38 13.51
CA LEU A 265 -16.98 12.52 13.21
C LEU A 265 -16.64 12.03 11.79
N LYS A 266 -17.24 10.94 11.34
CA LYS A 266 -17.09 10.46 9.96
C LYS A 266 -17.67 11.46 8.96
N GLN A 267 -18.87 11.95 9.19
CA GLN A 267 -19.51 12.97 8.35
C GLN A 267 -18.61 14.21 8.19
N ILE A 268 -18.07 14.71 9.32
CA ILE A 268 -17.16 15.87 9.32
C ILE A 268 -15.90 15.56 8.52
N GLY A 269 -15.32 14.38 8.71
CA GLY A 269 -14.10 13.96 8.01
C GLY A 269 -14.24 13.90 6.47
N PHE A 270 -15.45 13.62 5.97
CA PHE A 270 -15.74 13.49 4.53
C PHE A 270 -16.51 14.68 3.93
N LEU A 271 -16.76 15.77 4.67
CA LEU A 271 -17.51 16.93 4.16
C LEU A 271 -16.92 17.48 2.85
N ASN A 272 -15.60 17.71 2.83
CA ASN A 272 -14.92 18.22 1.64
C ASN A 272 -15.00 17.24 0.47
N SER A 273 -14.82 15.96 0.73
CA SER A 273 -14.90 14.89 -0.26
C SER A 273 -16.29 14.81 -0.93
N VAL A 274 -17.36 14.94 -0.14
CA VAL A 274 -18.74 14.94 -0.66
C VAL A 274 -19.00 16.19 -1.52
N HIS A 275 -18.51 17.35 -1.06
CA HIS A 275 -18.66 18.58 -1.84
C HIS A 275 -17.90 18.48 -3.18
N ASP A 276 -16.64 18.06 -3.16
CA ASP A 276 -15.83 17.87 -4.36
C ASP A 276 -16.45 16.82 -5.30
N TYR A 277 -16.99 15.72 -4.77
CA TYR A 277 -17.67 14.70 -5.59
C TYR A 277 -18.79 15.29 -6.44
N ASN A 278 -19.62 16.18 -5.86
CA ASN A 278 -20.70 16.80 -6.59
C ASN A 278 -20.21 17.69 -7.76
N GLU A 279 -19.03 18.30 -7.64
CA GLU A 279 -18.40 19.04 -8.72
C GLU A 279 -17.77 18.11 -9.76
N GLN A 280 -17.05 17.09 -9.31
CA GLN A 280 -16.43 16.08 -10.19
C GLN A 280 -17.49 15.35 -11.04
N LYS A 281 -18.61 14.98 -10.43
CA LYS A 281 -19.71 14.28 -11.12
C LYS A 281 -20.26 15.05 -12.33
N LYS A 282 -20.26 16.38 -12.30
CA LYS A 282 -20.72 17.23 -13.43
C LYS A 282 -19.83 17.12 -14.66
N MET A 283 -18.58 16.71 -14.50
CA MET A 283 -17.59 16.57 -15.57
C MET A 283 -17.56 15.18 -16.20
N ALA A 284 -18.23 14.20 -15.58
CA ALA A 284 -18.30 12.84 -16.09
C ALA A 284 -19.44 12.69 -17.11
N ASP A 285 -19.22 11.85 -18.12
CA ASP A 285 -20.26 11.45 -19.08
C ASP A 285 -21.18 10.37 -18.51
N LEU A 286 -20.62 9.52 -17.63
CA LEU A 286 -21.35 8.48 -16.92
C LEU A 286 -20.75 8.26 -15.53
N ILE A 287 -21.62 8.14 -14.52
CA ILE A 287 -21.22 7.68 -13.18
C ILE A 287 -21.99 6.40 -12.83
N ILE A 288 -21.24 5.37 -12.43
CA ILE A 288 -21.78 4.10 -11.94
C ILE A 288 -21.61 4.08 -10.42
N GLU A 289 -22.72 3.99 -9.71
CA GLU A 289 -22.76 3.95 -8.25
C GLU A 289 -23.32 2.58 -7.81
N PRO A 290 -22.45 1.61 -7.45
CA PRO A 290 -22.92 0.31 -6.93
C PRO A 290 -23.70 0.47 -5.63
N TYR A 291 -24.83 -0.23 -5.50
CA TYR A 291 -25.59 -0.26 -4.26
C TYR A 291 -24.90 -1.13 -3.21
N LEU A 292 -24.18 -0.50 -2.29
CA LEU A 292 -23.32 -1.15 -1.28
C LEU A 292 -23.86 -1.03 0.15
N LYS A 293 -25.13 -0.64 0.32
CA LYS A 293 -25.76 -0.60 1.65
C LYS A 293 -25.73 -1.98 2.30
N GLY A 294 -25.29 -2.02 3.56
CA GLY A 294 -25.14 -3.26 4.33
C GLY A 294 -23.73 -3.85 4.32
N PHE A 295 -22.82 -3.32 3.49
CA PHE A 295 -21.40 -3.67 3.53
C PHE A 295 -20.58 -2.60 4.26
N SER A 296 -19.47 -3.01 4.86
CA SER A 296 -18.55 -2.11 5.58
C SER A 296 -17.29 -1.84 4.74
N SER A 297 -16.82 -0.58 4.74
CA SER A 297 -15.56 -0.20 4.12
C SER A 297 -14.31 -0.82 4.78
N THR A 298 -14.47 -1.43 5.96
CA THR A 298 -13.38 -2.06 6.73
C THR A 298 -13.43 -3.59 6.75
N VAL A 299 -14.47 -4.22 6.18
CA VAL A 299 -14.63 -5.68 6.12
C VAL A 299 -14.24 -6.18 4.74
N PHE A 300 -13.05 -6.76 4.63
CA PHE A 300 -12.44 -7.18 3.38
C PHE A 300 -12.76 -8.64 2.98
N THR A 301 -13.56 -9.35 3.77
CA THR A 301 -13.92 -10.76 3.51
C THR A 301 -15.06 -10.93 2.50
N ASP A 302 -15.83 -9.87 2.23
CA ASP A 302 -17.04 -9.92 1.42
C ASP A 302 -16.77 -9.72 -0.09
N VAL A 303 -15.60 -10.12 -0.57
CA VAL A 303 -15.11 -9.90 -1.95
C VAL A 303 -16.16 -10.29 -3.00
N ASP A 304 -16.69 -11.51 -2.91
CA ASP A 304 -17.64 -12.05 -3.90
C ASP A 304 -18.89 -11.16 -4.02
N SER A 305 -19.46 -10.80 -2.87
CA SER A 305 -20.69 -10.01 -2.81
C SER A 305 -20.47 -8.58 -3.30
N ILE A 306 -19.37 -7.96 -2.92
CA ILE A 306 -19.04 -6.57 -3.30
C ILE A 306 -18.75 -6.48 -4.80
N VAL A 307 -17.93 -7.39 -5.35
CA VAL A 307 -17.64 -7.44 -6.80
C VAL A 307 -18.92 -7.68 -7.59
N GLN A 308 -19.80 -8.58 -7.12
CA GLN A 308 -21.09 -8.84 -7.76
C GLN A 308 -22.02 -7.61 -7.74
N ARG A 309 -21.95 -6.75 -6.70
CA ARG A 309 -22.69 -5.48 -6.68
C ARG A 309 -22.16 -4.51 -7.73
N GLY A 310 -20.85 -4.45 -7.91
CA GLY A 310 -20.23 -3.66 -8.97
C GLY A 310 -20.66 -4.12 -10.37
N TYR A 311 -20.62 -5.44 -10.61
CA TYR A 311 -21.07 -6.05 -11.85
C TYR A 311 -22.54 -5.72 -12.16
N LYS A 312 -23.44 -5.91 -11.18
CA LYS A 312 -24.88 -5.59 -11.32
C LYS A 312 -25.12 -4.11 -11.58
N ALA A 313 -24.35 -3.22 -11.00
CA ALA A 313 -24.48 -1.78 -11.22
C ALA A 313 -24.07 -1.35 -12.63
N ALA A 314 -23.06 -2.01 -13.21
CA ALA A 314 -22.58 -1.72 -14.56
C ALA A 314 -23.40 -2.41 -15.65
N LEU A 315 -24.04 -3.55 -15.35
CA LEU A 315 -24.75 -4.38 -16.33
C LEU A 315 -25.81 -3.62 -17.16
N PRO A 316 -26.63 -2.70 -16.60
CA PRO A 316 -27.58 -1.89 -17.40
C PRO A 316 -26.91 -1.02 -18.47
N TYR A 317 -25.62 -0.74 -18.35
CA TYR A 317 -24.86 0.08 -19.28
C TYR A 317 -24.08 -0.76 -20.32
N LYS A 318 -24.22 -2.08 -20.31
CA LYS A 318 -23.45 -2.97 -21.20
C LYS A 318 -23.68 -2.62 -22.68
N ASP A 319 -24.94 -2.40 -23.09
CA ASP A 319 -25.28 -2.00 -24.46
C ASP A 319 -24.69 -0.63 -24.84
N TYR A 320 -24.65 0.32 -23.90
CA TYR A 320 -24.00 1.60 -24.10
C TYR A 320 -22.49 1.41 -24.31
N PHE A 321 -21.84 0.59 -23.50
CA PHE A 321 -20.40 0.28 -23.63
C PHE A 321 -20.09 -0.39 -24.96
N THR A 322 -20.90 -1.36 -25.38
CA THR A 322 -20.73 -2.05 -26.69
C THR A 322 -20.85 -1.05 -27.85
N LYS A 323 -21.90 -0.22 -27.86
CA LYS A 323 -22.08 0.80 -28.89
C LYS A 323 -20.94 1.84 -28.90
N LEU A 324 -20.45 2.21 -27.72
CA LEU A 324 -19.32 3.13 -27.60
C LEU A 324 -18.05 2.47 -28.14
N ALA A 325 -17.74 1.23 -27.79
CA ALA A 325 -16.59 0.49 -28.29
C ALA A 325 -16.64 0.37 -29.82
N ASP A 326 -17.77 -0.08 -30.40
CA ASP A 326 -17.97 -0.18 -31.85
C ASP A 326 -17.79 1.17 -32.56
N SER A 327 -18.33 2.24 -31.96
CA SER A 327 -18.21 3.60 -32.52
C SER A 327 -16.76 4.09 -32.54
N LEU A 328 -16.00 3.82 -31.47
CA LEU A 328 -14.59 4.18 -31.36
C LEU A 328 -13.71 3.39 -32.32
N ASP A 329 -13.96 2.08 -32.47
CA ASP A 329 -13.21 1.20 -33.37
C ASP A 329 -13.45 1.55 -34.85
N ASN A 330 -14.63 2.06 -35.21
CA ASN A 330 -14.92 2.57 -36.55
C ASN A 330 -14.10 3.83 -36.87
N ILE A 331 -13.67 4.61 -35.88
CA ILE A 331 -12.82 5.80 -36.07
C ILE A 331 -11.34 5.39 -36.16
N GLY A 332 -10.93 4.44 -35.34
CA GLY A 332 -9.58 3.89 -35.32
C GLY A 332 -9.40 2.83 -34.24
N PRO A 333 -8.51 1.85 -34.46
CA PRO A 333 -8.27 0.77 -33.50
C PRO A 333 -7.67 1.31 -32.21
N GLN A 334 -8.04 0.69 -31.10
CA GLN A 334 -7.41 0.96 -29.83
C GLN A 334 -5.94 0.48 -29.85
N PRO A 335 -4.99 1.23 -29.28
CA PRO A 335 -3.59 0.80 -29.20
C PRO A 335 -3.45 -0.57 -28.51
N GLU A 336 -2.58 -1.42 -29.06
CA GLU A 336 -2.23 -2.68 -28.41
C GLU A 336 -1.56 -2.41 -27.06
N LEU A 337 -1.93 -3.20 -26.03
CA LEU A 337 -1.31 -3.11 -24.72
C LEU A 337 0.06 -3.80 -24.74
N ASN A 338 1.06 -3.11 -24.24
CA ASN A 338 2.34 -3.74 -23.95
C ASN A 338 2.17 -4.71 -22.78
N ASN A 339 2.30 -6.02 -23.02
CA ASN A 339 2.15 -7.02 -21.95
C ASN A 339 3.38 -7.02 -21.04
N LEU A 340 3.19 -6.57 -19.80
CA LEU A 340 4.23 -6.56 -18.77
C LEU A 340 4.24 -7.84 -17.92
N LEU A 341 3.13 -8.59 -17.85
CA LEU A 341 2.92 -9.67 -16.87
C LEU A 341 3.87 -10.88 -17.03
N GLY A 342 4.61 -10.99 -18.14
CA GLY A 342 5.62 -12.06 -18.34
C GLY A 342 7.01 -11.75 -17.80
N ARG A 343 7.20 -10.63 -17.11
CA ARG A 343 8.51 -10.26 -16.54
C ARG A 343 8.63 -10.79 -15.12
N ASP A 344 9.22 -11.97 -14.97
CA ASP A 344 9.26 -12.66 -13.68
C ASP A 344 10.52 -12.36 -12.86
N SER A 345 11.63 -11.96 -13.48
CA SER A 345 12.90 -11.72 -12.79
C SER A 345 13.65 -10.50 -13.32
N TYR A 346 14.45 -9.90 -12.45
CA TYR A 346 15.27 -8.74 -12.76
C TYR A 346 16.71 -8.90 -12.27
N LYS A 347 17.67 -8.40 -13.08
CA LYS A 347 19.07 -8.33 -12.69
C LYS A 347 19.31 -7.13 -11.79
N ILE A 348 19.93 -7.37 -10.64
CA ILE A 348 20.30 -6.32 -9.68
C ILE A 348 21.71 -5.84 -9.95
N SER A 349 21.88 -4.54 -10.17
CA SER A 349 23.22 -3.93 -10.37
C SER A 349 23.88 -3.49 -9.08
N ARG A 350 23.08 -3.05 -8.09
CA ARG A 350 23.54 -2.53 -6.82
C ARG A 350 22.42 -2.68 -5.77
N ILE A 351 22.84 -2.79 -4.51
CA ILE A 351 21.95 -2.74 -3.35
C ILE A 351 22.29 -1.46 -2.58
N ASP A 352 21.28 -0.64 -2.31
CA ASP A 352 21.39 0.54 -1.48
C ASP A 352 20.54 0.33 -0.22
N ILE A 353 21.12 0.53 0.95
CA ILE A 353 20.44 0.36 2.24
C ILE A 353 20.42 1.71 2.94
N THR A 354 19.28 2.09 3.48
CA THR A 354 19.09 3.38 4.15
C THR A 354 18.23 3.22 5.42
N GLY A 355 18.40 4.14 6.39
CA GLY A 355 17.62 4.16 7.62
C GLY A 355 18.03 3.12 8.68
N ASN A 356 19.26 2.61 8.61
CA ASN A 356 19.83 1.58 9.47
C ASN A 356 20.99 2.14 10.33
N ASP A 357 20.68 3.02 11.27
CA ASP A 357 21.70 3.70 12.09
C ASP A 357 22.40 2.75 13.10
N VAL A 358 21.68 1.76 13.63
CA VAL A 358 22.19 0.79 14.63
C VAL A 358 22.74 -0.47 13.97
N TYR A 359 22.07 -0.94 12.92
CA TYR A 359 22.42 -2.19 12.22
C TYR A 359 23.20 -1.89 10.95
N SER A 360 24.39 -2.48 10.80
CA SER A 360 25.25 -2.23 9.65
C SER A 360 24.71 -2.85 8.35
N ASP A 361 25.05 -2.26 7.20
CA ASP A 361 24.72 -2.78 5.87
C ASP A 361 25.12 -4.25 5.74
N ALA A 362 26.33 -4.61 6.19
CA ALA A 362 26.81 -5.99 6.13
C ALA A 362 25.94 -7.00 6.91
N GLN A 363 25.26 -6.56 7.99
CA GLN A 363 24.32 -7.43 8.72
C GLN A 363 23.02 -7.63 7.92
N ILE A 364 22.55 -6.57 7.28
CA ILE A 364 21.32 -6.60 6.46
C ILE A 364 21.59 -7.40 5.18
N GLU A 365 22.67 -7.11 4.46
CA GLU A 365 23.10 -7.85 3.26
C GLU A 365 23.30 -9.35 3.55
N GLY A 366 23.89 -9.69 4.69
CA GLY A 366 24.09 -11.07 5.12
C GLY A 366 22.77 -11.83 5.39
N LEU A 367 21.65 -11.12 5.68
CA LEU A 367 20.33 -11.72 5.84
C LEU A 367 19.56 -11.77 4.52
N LEU A 368 19.70 -10.75 3.69
CA LEU A 368 19.10 -10.71 2.35
C LEU A 368 19.69 -11.78 1.45
N ASP A 369 21.02 -12.03 1.57
CA ASP A 369 21.76 -12.97 0.74
C ASP A 369 21.47 -12.77 -0.76
N ILE A 370 21.47 -11.52 -1.17
CA ILE A 370 21.35 -11.04 -2.55
C ILE A 370 22.61 -10.25 -2.86
N ARG A 371 23.17 -10.43 -4.05
CA ARG A 371 24.42 -9.78 -4.48
C ARG A 371 24.22 -9.02 -5.79
N PRO A 372 25.01 -7.96 -6.03
CA PRO A 372 25.08 -7.35 -7.34
C PRO A 372 25.40 -8.39 -8.42
N GLY A 373 24.58 -8.44 -9.47
CA GLY A 373 24.66 -9.42 -10.56
C GLY A 373 23.60 -10.52 -10.48
N ASP A 374 22.97 -10.73 -9.33
CA ASP A 374 21.93 -11.74 -9.16
C ASP A 374 20.66 -11.40 -9.95
N LEU A 375 19.98 -12.45 -10.41
CA LEU A 375 18.61 -12.38 -10.88
C LEU A 375 17.68 -12.65 -9.69
N ILE A 376 16.80 -11.72 -9.43
CA ILE A 376 15.80 -11.85 -8.36
C ILE A 376 14.39 -11.83 -8.95
N ASP A 377 13.51 -12.60 -8.36
CA ASP A 377 12.07 -12.59 -8.62
C ASP A 377 11.28 -12.03 -7.43
N LYS A 378 10.00 -11.83 -7.65
CA LYS A 378 9.09 -11.24 -6.64
C LYS A 378 8.94 -12.11 -5.39
N ASP A 379 8.99 -13.45 -5.52
CA ASP A 379 8.84 -14.38 -4.41
C ASP A 379 10.10 -14.39 -3.55
N MET A 380 11.27 -14.42 -4.19
CA MET A 380 12.56 -14.33 -3.50
C MET A 380 12.67 -13.04 -2.67
N ILE A 381 12.43 -11.88 -3.28
CA ILE A 381 12.58 -10.61 -2.54
C ILE A 381 11.55 -10.51 -1.41
N LYS A 382 10.31 -10.94 -1.62
CA LYS A 382 9.28 -11.00 -0.58
C LYS A 382 9.75 -11.83 0.61
N GLU A 383 10.26 -13.05 0.36
CA GLU A 383 10.78 -13.93 1.42
C GLU A 383 11.92 -13.26 2.20
N LYS A 384 12.87 -12.63 1.50
CA LYS A 384 14.03 -11.99 2.15
C LYS A 384 13.62 -10.78 2.99
N ILE A 385 12.68 -9.98 2.52
CA ILE A 385 12.12 -8.84 3.28
C ILE A 385 11.37 -9.33 4.51
N GLU A 386 10.57 -10.40 4.39
CA GLU A 386 9.86 -11.00 5.53
C GLU A 386 10.84 -11.54 6.59
N LEU A 387 11.93 -12.21 6.17
CA LEU A 387 12.97 -12.68 7.08
C LEU A 387 13.68 -11.54 7.81
N LEU A 388 13.95 -10.44 7.12
CA LEU A 388 14.58 -9.27 7.71
C LEU A 388 13.63 -8.58 8.71
N TYR A 389 12.37 -8.41 8.34
CA TYR A 389 11.34 -7.85 9.22
C TYR A 389 11.09 -8.71 10.46
N GLY A 390 11.08 -10.03 10.30
CA GLY A 390 10.90 -11.00 11.41
C GLY A 390 12.00 -11.03 12.46
N ARG A 391 13.15 -10.36 12.19
CA ARG A 391 14.19 -10.12 13.20
C ARG A 391 13.76 -9.11 14.28
N ALA A 392 12.66 -8.39 14.04
CA ALA A 392 12.19 -7.32 14.92
C ALA A 392 13.24 -6.22 15.21
N TRP A 393 14.17 -6.04 14.29
CA TRP A 393 15.12 -4.91 14.32
C TRP A 393 14.47 -3.63 13.81
N PHE A 394 13.51 -3.80 12.89
CA PHE A 394 12.85 -2.72 12.17
C PHE A 394 11.36 -2.70 12.45
N GLU A 395 10.82 -1.51 12.56
CA GLU A 395 9.38 -1.27 12.57
C GLU A 395 8.82 -1.42 11.16
N LYS A 396 9.65 -1.14 10.15
CA LYS A 396 9.31 -1.24 8.74
C LYS A 396 10.55 -1.54 7.88
N VAL A 397 10.37 -2.40 6.90
CA VAL A 397 11.36 -2.69 5.86
C VAL A 397 10.65 -2.69 4.53
N LYS A 398 10.97 -1.74 3.69
CA LYS A 398 10.42 -1.70 2.34
C LYS A 398 11.55 -1.74 1.31
N TYR A 399 11.21 -2.13 0.10
CA TYR A 399 12.14 -2.08 -1.01
C TYR A 399 11.55 -1.29 -2.18
N ARG A 400 12.43 -0.72 -2.98
CA ARG A 400 12.13 -0.11 -4.27
C ARG A 400 13.05 -0.67 -5.33
N LEU A 401 12.51 -0.86 -6.52
CA LEU A 401 13.29 -1.20 -7.69
C LEU A 401 13.46 0.06 -8.53
N ILE A 402 14.70 0.55 -8.64
CA ILE A 402 15.02 1.80 -9.34
C ILE A 402 15.69 1.45 -10.67
N PRO A 403 15.10 1.82 -11.82
CA PRO A 403 15.69 1.55 -13.13
C PRO A 403 17.06 2.20 -13.31
N LYS A 404 18.03 1.41 -13.81
CA LYS A 404 19.35 1.88 -14.20
C LYS A 404 19.83 1.14 -15.44
N ASN A 405 19.67 1.73 -16.61
CA ASN A 405 19.95 1.07 -17.89
C ASN A 405 19.17 -0.26 -17.99
N ASP A 406 19.85 -1.36 -18.30
CA ASP A 406 19.27 -2.70 -18.44
C ASP A 406 19.19 -3.49 -17.11
N SER A 407 19.37 -2.82 -15.97
CA SER A 407 19.36 -3.44 -14.65
C SER A 407 18.59 -2.59 -13.64
N LEU A 408 18.35 -3.14 -12.44
CA LEU A 408 17.69 -2.42 -11.36
C LEU A 408 18.67 -2.21 -10.19
N ILE A 409 18.52 -1.10 -9.49
CA ILE A 409 19.06 -0.90 -8.16
C ILE A 409 18.00 -1.37 -7.18
N LEU A 410 18.38 -2.27 -6.27
CA LEU A 410 17.53 -2.67 -5.14
C LEU A 410 17.80 -1.70 -3.98
N ASN A 411 16.89 -0.79 -3.75
CA ASN A 411 16.96 0.10 -2.58
C ASN A 411 16.13 -0.50 -1.45
N ILE A 412 16.77 -0.75 -0.30
CA ILE A 412 16.13 -1.22 0.93
C ILE A 412 16.06 -0.03 1.90
N GLU A 413 14.85 0.34 2.28
CA GLU A 413 14.61 1.40 3.24
C GLU A 413 14.12 0.79 4.55
N CYS A 414 14.90 1.00 5.61
CA CYS A 414 14.63 0.48 6.94
C CYS A 414 14.13 1.61 7.85
N VAL A 415 13.16 1.31 8.69
CA VAL A 415 12.78 2.16 9.82
C VAL A 415 13.06 1.37 11.09
N GLU A 416 14.07 1.78 11.85
CA GLU A 416 14.47 1.06 13.05
C GLU A 416 13.39 1.12 14.13
N ARG A 417 13.23 0.00 14.84
CA ARG A 417 12.34 -0.06 16.00
C ARG A 417 12.88 0.83 17.12
N PRO A 418 11.99 1.55 17.83
CA PRO A 418 12.37 2.22 19.06
C PRO A 418 13.03 1.26 20.04
N ASN A 419 14.10 1.71 20.68
CA ASN A 419 14.86 0.87 21.62
C ASN A 419 14.01 0.38 22.80
N THR A 420 13.00 1.13 23.21
CA THR A 420 12.14 0.77 24.34
C THR A 420 10.68 0.79 23.89
N ILE A 421 9.99 -0.33 24.15
CA ILE A 421 8.57 -0.51 23.81
C ILE A 421 7.87 -1.06 25.05
N LEU A 422 6.73 -0.44 25.38
CA LEU A 422 5.79 -0.95 26.37
C LEU A 422 4.68 -1.70 25.63
N TYR A 423 4.56 -2.98 25.90
CA TYR A 423 3.47 -3.82 25.40
C TYR A 423 2.41 -3.99 26.47
N GLY A 424 1.14 -4.01 26.07
CA GLY A 424 0.03 -4.20 26.97
C GLY A 424 -1.04 -5.10 26.38
N SER A 425 -1.66 -5.92 27.22
CA SER A 425 -2.88 -6.65 26.88
C SER A 425 -3.72 -6.94 28.13
N VAL A 426 -5.00 -7.23 27.91
CA VAL A 426 -5.91 -7.77 28.93
C VAL A 426 -6.01 -9.26 28.68
N HIS A 427 -5.85 -10.04 29.73
CA HIS A 427 -5.85 -11.49 29.68
C HIS A 427 -6.80 -12.07 30.73
N TYR A 428 -7.45 -13.16 30.39
CA TYR A 428 -8.23 -13.94 31.36
C TYR A 428 -7.62 -15.34 31.50
N ASP A 429 -7.25 -15.69 32.70
CA ASP A 429 -6.74 -17.02 33.08
C ASP A 429 -7.76 -17.69 33.98
N ASN A 430 -8.11 -18.94 33.72
CA ASN A 430 -9.11 -19.69 34.54
C ASN A 430 -8.69 -19.85 35.98
N THR A 431 -7.41 -19.79 36.29
CA THR A 431 -6.85 -19.95 37.65
C THR A 431 -6.59 -18.62 38.33
N LEU A 432 -6.11 -17.61 37.53
CA LEU A 432 -5.68 -16.33 38.07
C LEU A 432 -6.73 -15.21 37.84
N GLY A 433 -7.82 -15.52 37.13
CA GLY A 433 -8.87 -14.54 36.79
C GLY A 433 -8.44 -13.53 35.73
N PRO A 434 -9.18 -12.40 35.62
CA PRO A 434 -8.84 -11.32 34.71
C PRO A 434 -7.57 -10.60 35.21
N GLY A 435 -6.67 -10.30 34.29
CA GLY A 435 -5.42 -9.62 34.59
C GLY A 435 -4.93 -8.73 33.48
N ILE A 436 -3.99 -7.86 33.81
CA ILE A 436 -3.30 -6.98 32.87
C ILE A 436 -1.89 -7.52 32.66
N LEU A 437 -1.54 -7.78 31.43
CA LEU A 437 -0.17 -8.07 31.00
C LEU A 437 0.52 -6.76 30.60
N LEU A 438 1.66 -6.47 31.22
CA LEU A 438 2.53 -5.38 30.84
C LEU A 438 3.94 -5.95 30.62
N ASN A 439 4.48 -5.68 29.43
CA ASN A 439 5.86 -6.03 29.10
C ASN A 439 6.60 -4.75 28.69
N LEU A 440 7.69 -4.45 29.35
CA LEU A 440 8.62 -3.40 28.96
C LEU A 440 9.86 -4.07 28.37
N SER A 441 10.04 -3.95 27.07
CA SER A 441 11.22 -4.45 26.36
C SER A 441 12.11 -3.28 25.97
N SER A 442 13.40 -3.36 26.37
CA SER A 442 14.39 -2.32 26.03
C SER A 442 15.64 -2.96 25.44
N ARG A 443 15.98 -2.55 24.24
CA ARG A 443 17.19 -2.98 23.52
C ARG A 443 18.33 -2.01 23.80
N ASN A 444 19.53 -2.56 23.90
CA ASN A 444 20.77 -1.78 24.09
C ASN A 444 20.79 -0.87 25.35
N TYR A 445 19.95 -1.18 26.37
CA TYR A 445 19.87 -0.39 27.60
C TYR A 445 21.14 -0.51 28.46
N LEU A 446 21.70 -1.72 28.57
CA LEU A 446 22.93 -2.00 29.32
C LEU A 446 24.16 -2.12 28.40
N GLY A 447 24.23 -1.33 27.35
CA GLY A 447 25.28 -1.39 26.35
C GLY A 447 24.77 -1.98 25.02
N THR A 448 25.67 -2.29 24.09
CA THR A 448 25.30 -2.82 22.78
C THR A 448 24.93 -4.30 22.84
N ARG A 449 24.00 -4.74 21.99
CA ARG A 449 23.61 -6.15 21.79
C ARG A 449 22.97 -6.82 23.00
N ASN A 450 22.20 -6.08 23.78
CA ASN A 450 21.40 -6.69 24.84
C ASN A 450 19.91 -6.35 24.69
N ILE A 451 19.09 -7.23 25.29
CA ILE A 451 17.64 -7.03 25.45
C ILE A 451 17.32 -7.18 26.91
N THR A 452 16.71 -6.17 27.49
CA THR A 452 16.17 -6.20 28.85
C THR A 452 14.65 -6.24 28.79
N GLU A 453 14.04 -7.21 29.42
CA GLU A 453 12.59 -7.43 29.42
C GLU A 453 12.06 -7.49 30.85
N LEU A 454 11.06 -6.67 31.14
CA LEU A 454 10.28 -6.74 32.37
C LEU A 454 8.86 -7.18 32.01
N ASN A 455 8.53 -8.42 32.29
CA ASN A 455 7.21 -8.99 32.06
C ASN A 455 6.43 -9.01 33.37
N SER A 456 5.24 -8.43 33.39
CA SER A 456 4.37 -8.35 34.55
C SER A 456 2.97 -8.84 34.19
N TYR A 457 2.45 -9.81 34.94
CA TYR A 457 1.04 -10.14 34.97
C TYR A 457 0.48 -9.65 36.32
N ILE A 458 -0.53 -8.82 36.27
CA ILE A 458 -1.13 -8.16 37.43
C ILE A 458 -2.62 -8.47 37.44
N SER A 459 -3.06 -9.19 38.46
CA SER A 459 -4.45 -9.52 38.77
C SER A 459 -4.65 -9.43 40.29
N GLU A 460 -5.54 -10.24 40.90
CA GLU A 460 -5.55 -10.52 42.32
C GLU A 460 -4.19 -11.08 42.77
N PHE A 461 -3.49 -11.75 41.88
CA PHE A 461 -2.14 -12.28 42.02
C PHE A 461 -1.19 -11.59 41.07
N TYR A 462 0.13 -11.68 41.36
CA TYR A 462 1.12 -11.10 40.44
C TYR A 462 2.15 -12.16 40.01
N ARG A 463 2.67 -11.92 38.77
CA ARG A 463 3.83 -12.64 38.26
C ARG A 463 4.72 -11.63 37.56
N ILE A 464 5.97 -11.50 38.02
CA ILE A 464 6.94 -10.55 37.50
C ILE A 464 8.21 -11.30 37.10
N ARG A 465 8.70 -11.03 35.89
CA ARG A 465 9.97 -11.55 35.40
C ARG A 465 10.79 -10.42 34.82
N LEU A 466 11.99 -10.22 35.36
CA LEU A 466 13.02 -9.39 34.76
C LEU A 466 14.05 -10.30 34.12
N LYS A 467 14.30 -10.16 32.83
CA LYS A 467 15.32 -10.92 32.09
C LYS A 467 16.20 -9.93 31.31
N ASN A 468 17.52 -10.17 31.38
CA ASN A 468 18.46 -9.50 30.48
C ASN A 468 19.19 -10.56 29.68
N THR A 469 19.24 -10.40 28.36
CA THR A 469 19.97 -11.28 27.44
C THR A 469 21.05 -10.46 26.74
N LEU A 470 22.32 -10.84 26.89
CA LEU A 470 23.46 -10.28 26.20
C LEU A 470 23.83 -11.20 25.02
N PHE A 471 23.79 -10.69 23.80
CA PHE A 471 24.18 -11.44 22.63
C PHE A 471 25.70 -11.33 22.40
N ILE A 472 26.36 -12.48 22.29
CA ILE A 472 27.81 -12.59 22.14
C ILE A 472 28.20 -12.31 20.68
N ASP A 473 27.37 -12.75 19.72
CA ASP A 473 27.60 -12.58 18.29
C ASP A 473 26.73 -11.47 17.65
N LYS A 474 27.21 -10.94 16.52
CA LYS A 474 26.51 -9.87 15.77
C LYS A 474 25.15 -10.30 15.22
N ASN A 475 24.98 -11.58 14.92
CA ASN A 475 23.74 -12.14 14.36
C ASN A 475 22.72 -12.58 15.41
N GLN A 476 23.01 -12.33 16.70
CA GLN A 476 22.14 -12.66 17.83
C GLN A 476 21.77 -14.17 17.90
N LYS A 477 22.72 -15.03 17.52
CA LYS A 477 22.54 -16.49 17.58
C LYS A 477 22.89 -17.07 18.95
N PHE A 478 23.82 -16.45 19.67
CA PHE A 478 24.24 -16.88 21.00
C PHE A 478 23.96 -15.79 22.03
N GLY A 479 23.18 -16.12 23.06
CA GLY A 479 22.80 -15.24 24.16
C GLY A 479 23.21 -15.79 25.52
N LEU A 480 23.71 -14.91 26.38
CA LEU A 480 23.86 -15.17 27.81
C LEU A 480 22.76 -14.41 28.54
N SER A 481 21.89 -15.12 29.27
CA SER A 481 20.75 -14.52 29.96
C SER A 481 20.88 -14.62 31.47
N ALA A 482 20.47 -13.56 32.16
CA ALA A 482 20.20 -13.55 33.57
C ALA A 482 18.74 -13.19 33.81
N SER A 483 18.09 -13.86 34.78
CA SER A 483 16.68 -13.61 35.06
C SER A 483 16.38 -13.63 36.57
N LEU A 484 15.49 -12.72 36.97
CA LEU A 484 14.85 -12.68 38.26
C LEU A 484 13.35 -12.91 38.04
N PHE A 485 12.77 -13.84 38.77
CA PHE A 485 11.35 -14.15 38.67
C PHE A 485 10.74 -14.15 40.07
N SER A 486 9.56 -13.55 40.20
CA SER A 486 8.74 -13.59 41.40
C SER A 486 7.29 -13.80 41.04
N ASP A 487 6.65 -14.75 41.70
CA ASP A 487 5.21 -14.93 41.60
C ASP A 487 4.56 -15.11 42.95
N ASN A 488 3.32 -14.66 43.02
CA ASN A 488 2.43 -14.86 44.18
C ASN A 488 1.11 -15.39 43.62
N THR A 489 0.80 -16.65 43.88
CA THR A 489 -0.35 -17.35 43.31
C THR A 489 -1.06 -18.20 44.36
N MET A 490 -2.34 -18.46 44.16
CA MET A 490 -3.08 -19.48 44.91
C MET A 490 -3.23 -20.73 44.04
N ILE A 491 -2.82 -21.85 44.61
CA ILE A 491 -2.91 -23.16 43.97
C ILE A 491 -4.08 -23.91 44.60
N PRO A 492 -5.12 -24.29 43.82
CA PRO A 492 -6.20 -25.11 44.36
C PRO A 492 -5.70 -26.53 44.70
N VAL A 493 -6.05 -27.01 45.87
CA VAL A 493 -5.80 -28.40 46.29
C VAL A 493 -7.03 -29.20 45.88
N ILE A 494 -6.89 -30.07 44.91
CA ILE A 494 -7.98 -30.89 44.37
C ILE A 494 -7.79 -32.33 44.86
N THR A 495 -8.78 -32.86 45.56
CA THR A 495 -8.85 -34.28 45.96
C THR A 495 -10.18 -34.87 45.50
N HIS A 496 -10.14 -36.03 44.84
CA HIS A 496 -11.35 -36.69 44.30
C HIS A 496 -12.25 -35.80 43.39
N ARG A 497 -11.64 -34.89 42.64
CA ARG A 497 -12.28 -33.90 41.76
C ARG A 497 -13.00 -32.73 42.48
N GLU A 498 -12.83 -32.61 43.78
CA GLU A 498 -13.36 -31.48 44.55
C GLU A 498 -12.22 -30.60 45.06
N GLU A 499 -12.42 -29.27 45.03
CA GLU A 499 -11.48 -28.32 45.60
C GLU A 499 -11.60 -28.32 47.13
N MET A 500 -10.57 -28.86 47.82
CA MET A 500 -10.52 -28.95 49.27
C MET A 500 -10.01 -27.67 49.93
N GLY A 501 -9.41 -26.78 49.17
CA GLY A 501 -8.85 -25.53 49.65
C GLY A 501 -7.83 -24.95 48.69
N ARG A 502 -7.23 -23.85 49.10
CA ARG A 502 -6.20 -23.16 48.31
C ARG A 502 -4.95 -22.94 49.14
N ILE A 503 -3.78 -23.21 48.56
CA ILE A 503 -2.47 -22.94 49.16
C ILE A 503 -1.92 -21.67 48.54
N HIS A 504 -1.56 -20.72 49.39
CA HIS A 504 -0.86 -19.51 48.98
C HIS A 504 0.62 -19.84 48.71
N ARG A 505 1.08 -19.64 47.48
CA ARG A 505 2.46 -19.89 47.08
C ARG A 505 3.13 -18.56 46.74
N ARG A 506 4.24 -18.28 47.37
CA ARG A 506 5.14 -17.19 46.97
C ARG A 506 6.46 -17.81 46.53
N ASN A 507 6.89 -17.48 45.33
CA ASN A 507 8.13 -18.01 44.77
C ASN A 507 9.03 -16.85 44.30
N ILE A 508 10.32 -16.97 44.61
CA ILE A 508 11.37 -16.09 44.06
C ILE A 508 12.45 -16.97 43.47
N SER A 509 12.85 -16.71 42.24
CA SER A 509 13.93 -17.46 41.61
C SER A 509 14.91 -16.61 40.85
N LEU A 510 16.17 -17.00 40.90
CA LEU A 510 17.28 -16.47 40.12
C LEU A 510 17.69 -17.52 39.09
N GLY A 511 17.89 -17.08 37.83
CA GLY A 511 18.29 -17.98 36.76
C GLY A 511 19.38 -17.37 35.89
N ALA A 512 20.23 -18.23 35.33
CA ALA A 512 21.17 -17.90 34.28
C ALA A 512 21.04 -18.94 33.17
N SER A 513 21.12 -18.53 31.91
CA SER A 513 21.08 -19.45 30.79
C SER A 513 22.04 -19.05 29.67
N LEU A 514 22.53 -20.09 28.95
CA LEU A 514 23.22 -19.95 27.68
C LEU A 514 22.25 -20.42 26.60
N ASP A 515 21.89 -19.50 25.72
CA ASP A 515 20.88 -19.69 24.69
C ASP A 515 21.54 -19.73 23.30
N LYS A 516 21.17 -20.70 22.46
CA LYS A 516 21.59 -20.80 21.05
C LYS A 516 20.37 -20.89 20.16
N THR A 517 20.16 -19.88 19.31
CA THR A 517 19.12 -19.88 18.29
C THR A 517 19.58 -20.69 17.07
N ILE A 518 18.75 -21.64 16.64
CA ILE A 518 18.98 -22.52 15.49
C ILE A 518 17.89 -22.20 14.44
N GLY A 519 18.31 -21.59 13.34
CA GLY A 519 17.34 -21.06 12.36
C GLY A 519 16.50 -19.93 12.95
N LEU A 520 15.22 -19.85 12.59
CA LEU A 520 14.28 -18.85 13.11
C LEU A 520 13.44 -19.38 14.28
N ASN A 521 13.11 -20.68 14.25
CA ASN A 521 12.03 -21.24 15.06
C ASN A 521 12.48 -22.08 16.24
N ASN A 522 13.77 -22.38 16.35
CA ASN A 522 14.29 -23.26 17.39
C ASN A 522 15.34 -22.53 18.25
N MET A 523 15.31 -22.80 19.52
CA MET A 523 16.32 -22.36 20.47
C MET A 523 16.70 -23.52 21.40
N MET A 524 17.99 -23.71 21.59
CA MET A 524 18.52 -24.60 22.66
C MET A 524 18.97 -23.73 23.81
N SER A 525 18.60 -24.09 25.02
CA SER A 525 18.97 -23.36 26.21
C SER A 525 19.53 -24.32 27.27
N LEU A 526 20.70 -23.99 27.82
CA LEU A 526 21.24 -24.61 29.02
C LEU A 526 21.07 -23.62 30.17
N SER A 527 20.31 -23.98 31.18
CA SER A 527 19.98 -23.06 32.28
C SER A 527 20.26 -23.66 33.65
N VAL A 528 20.63 -22.79 34.60
CA VAL A 528 20.73 -23.05 36.02
C VAL A 528 19.76 -22.11 36.74
N LYS A 529 18.97 -22.64 37.66
CA LYS A 529 17.96 -21.90 38.42
C LYS A 529 18.11 -22.20 39.90
N TYR A 530 18.13 -21.15 40.70
CA TYR A 530 17.95 -21.23 42.16
C TYR A 530 16.53 -20.75 42.49
N GLU A 531 15.81 -21.50 43.32
CA GLU A 531 14.41 -21.22 43.65
C GLU A 531 14.22 -21.29 45.19
N SER A 532 13.53 -20.27 45.70
CA SER A 532 13.06 -20.22 47.09
C SER A 532 11.53 -20.15 47.07
N LEU A 533 10.91 -21.09 47.74
CA LEU A 533 9.45 -21.22 47.85
C LEU A 533 8.97 -20.64 49.17
#